data_3ae15009bff3475b60b3d4245fbcb815
#
_entry.id   3ae15009bff3475b60b3d4245fbcb815
#
_cell.length_a   1.000
_cell.length_b   1.000
_cell.length_c   1.000
_cell.angle_alpha   90.00
_cell.angle_beta   90.00
_cell.angle_gamma   90.00
#
_symmetry.space_group_name_H-M   'P 1'
#
loop_
_entity.id
_entity.type
_entity.pdbx_description
1 polymer ?
#
loop_
_entity_poly.entity_id
_entity_poly.type
_entity_poly.pdbx_seq_one_letter_code
_entity_poly.pdbx_strand_id
1 'polypeptide(L)'
;MADINPEITAAVANTWSDVIVGVKSAHYWAKHEDADHPIWASIDGAIKAASMSGKIVMVDSIPIVPERSYPDILARLRPGDVHTHVFAQQFPLMDENGRMQPYMLAERERGVHFDVGHGSGSFWFRQAVGCFNQGFWPDTISTDLHHQNVTGPAIDLLYVASKFLAMGMPLQDVLYRVTRAPALSIHRPELGTLDVGACADIAVLRNREGKFGYMDCGGARLTGEGKLECVATLREGEVVFDPEARSMPDWQNAPAPYWTAPGTTRSWTLWK
;
A
#
# COMPACT_ATOMS: atom_id res chain seq x y z
N MET A 1 -2.93 -13.55 -25.25
CA MET A 1 -4.26 -12.99 -24.88
C MET A 1 -5.21 -14.01 -24.28
N ALA A 2 -5.02 -15.31 -24.53
CA ALA A 2 -5.90 -16.36 -23.95
C ALA A 2 -6.00 -16.32 -22.42
N ASP A 3 -5.00 -15.79 -21.74
CA ASP A 3 -4.93 -15.72 -20.26
C ASP A 3 -5.66 -14.52 -19.68
N ILE A 4 -6.04 -13.51 -20.49
CA ILE A 4 -6.86 -12.38 -20.04
C ILE A 4 -8.33 -12.73 -20.29
N ASN A 5 -8.95 -13.34 -19.29
CA ASN A 5 -10.35 -13.79 -19.38
C ASN A 5 -11.19 -13.12 -18.27
N PRO A 6 -11.91 -12.03 -18.58
CA PRO A 6 -12.69 -11.30 -17.60
C PRO A 6 -13.82 -12.12 -16.97
N GLU A 7 -14.44 -13.03 -17.73
CA GLU A 7 -15.53 -13.90 -17.30
C GLU A 7 -15.07 -14.88 -16.23
N ILE A 8 -13.92 -15.56 -16.46
CA ILE A 8 -13.32 -16.47 -15.49
C ILE A 8 -12.85 -15.69 -14.27
N THR A 9 -12.20 -14.55 -14.46
CA THR A 9 -11.74 -13.69 -13.36
C THR A 9 -12.90 -13.25 -12.48
N ALA A 10 -14.01 -12.80 -13.07
CA ALA A 10 -15.21 -12.42 -12.33
C ALA A 10 -15.85 -13.61 -11.60
N ALA A 11 -15.91 -14.78 -12.21
CA ALA A 11 -16.43 -15.99 -11.59
C ALA A 11 -15.62 -16.39 -10.35
N VAL A 12 -14.28 -16.36 -10.45
CA VAL A 12 -13.39 -16.62 -9.30
C VAL A 12 -13.57 -15.57 -8.21
N ALA A 13 -13.63 -14.27 -8.57
CA ALA A 13 -13.83 -13.18 -7.62
C ALA A 13 -15.18 -13.28 -6.88
N ASN A 14 -16.22 -13.77 -7.54
CA ASN A 14 -17.53 -14.01 -6.93
C ASN A 14 -17.54 -15.26 -6.04
N THR A 15 -16.85 -16.33 -6.45
CA THR A 15 -16.74 -17.57 -5.67
C THR A 15 -16.02 -17.33 -4.35
N TRP A 16 -15.00 -16.48 -4.34
CA TRP A 16 -14.18 -16.18 -3.16
C TRP A 16 -14.37 -14.73 -2.72
N SER A 17 -15.61 -14.28 -2.68
CA SER A 17 -15.94 -12.87 -2.42
C SER A 17 -15.60 -12.37 -1.01
N ASP A 18 -15.41 -13.27 -0.06
CA ASP A 18 -14.94 -13.03 1.30
C ASP A 18 -13.44 -12.73 1.37
N VAL A 19 -12.67 -13.19 0.38
CA VAL A 19 -11.21 -13.03 0.30
C VAL A 19 -10.81 -12.04 -0.79
N ILE A 20 -11.40 -12.17 -1.99
CA ILE A 20 -11.05 -11.34 -3.15
C ILE A 20 -11.79 -10.02 -3.10
N VAL A 21 -11.07 -8.93 -2.87
CA VAL A 21 -11.63 -7.58 -2.73
C VAL A 21 -11.54 -6.75 -4.02
N GLY A 22 -10.73 -7.14 -4.98
CA GLY A 22 -10.52 -6.40 -6.22
C GLY A 22 -9.81 -7.19 -7.31
N VAL A 23 -9.67 -6.60 -8.48
CA VAL A 23 -8.93 -7.13 -9.62
C VAL A 23 -7.74 -6.21 -9.89
N LYS A 24 -6.52 -6.75 -10.02
CA LYS A 24 -5.34 -5.96 -10.36
C LYS A 24 -4.93 -6.21 -11.81
N SER A 25 -4.74 -5.11 -12.56
CA SER A 25 -4.01 -5.11 -13.83
C SER A 25 -2.57 -4.70 -13.55
N ALA A 26 -1.61 -5.61 -13.81
CA ALA A 26 -0.19 -5.36 -13.55
C ALA A 26 0.71 -6.00 -14.62
N HIS A 27 1.86 -5.35 -14.87
CA HIS A 27 2.96 -5.87 -15.69
C HIS A 27 2.59 -6.32 -17.12
N TYR A 28 1.40 -5.95 -17.59
CA TYR A 28 1.05 -6.19 -18.99
C TYR A 28 1.76 -5.15 -19.87
N TRP A 29 2.60 -5.64 -20.76
CA TRP A 29 3.36 -4.81 -21.66
C TRP A 29 3.26 -5.34 -23.08
N ALA A 30 2.73 -4.51 -23.97
CA ALA A 30 2.82 -4.70 -25.42
C ALA A 30 3.74 -3.60 -25.97
N LYS A 31 4.79 -3.99 -26.67
CA LYS A 31 5.75 -3.07 -27.27
C LYS A 31 5.14 -2.28 -28.43
N HIS A 32 4.27 -2.92 -29.15
CA HIS A 32 3.46 -2.37 -30.23
C HIS A 32 2.06 -2.96 -30.15
N GLU A 33 1.06 -2.19 -30.56
CA GLU A 33 -0.28 -2.73 -30.69
C GLU A 33 -0.35 -3.67 -31.91
N ASP A 34 -0.83 -4.87 -31.70
CA ASP A 34 -1.18 -5.83 -32.73
C ASP A 34 -2.43 -6.63 -32.32
N ALA A 35 -2.94 -7.46 -33.23
CA ALA A 35 -4.16 -8.24 -33.00
C ALA A 35 -4.06 -9.21 -31.81
N ASP A 36 -2.84 -9.68 -31.49
CA ASP A 36 -2.58 -10.63 -30.43
C ASP A 36 -2.26 -9.92 -29.10
N HIS A 37 -1.85 -8.65 -29.16
CA HIS A 37 -1.42 -7.85 -28.00
C HIS A 37 -2.03 -6.45 -28.02
N PRO A 38 -3.36 -6.29 -27.90
CA PRO A 38 -3.98 -4.97 -27.77
C PRO A 38 -3.49 -4.26 -26.49
N ILE A 39 -3.03 -3.04 -26.63
CA ILE A 39 -2.40 -2.28 -25.53
C ILE A 39 -3.33 -2.02 -24.32
N TRP A 40 -4.64 -2.07 -24.55
CA TRP A 40 -5.65 -1.86 -23.53
C TRP A 40 -6.19 -3.13 -22.88
N ALA A 41 -5.83 -4.30 -23.42
CA ALA A 41 -6.45 -5.57 -23.04
C ALA A 41 -6.41 -5.86 -21.53
N SER A 42 -5.30 -5.58 -20.88
CA SER A 42 -5.15 -5.82 -19.44
C SER A 42 -6.05 -4.91 -18.60
N ILE A 43 -6.07 -3.61 -18.93
CA ILE A 43 -6.88 -2.63 -18.18
C ILE A 43 -8.36 -2.84 -18.45
N ASP A 44 -8.77 -2.95 -19.72
CA ASP A 44 -10.17 -3.14 -20.10
C ASP A 44 -10.70 -4.50 -19.61
N GLY A 45 -9.85 -5.53 -19.66
CA GLY A 45 -10.17 -6.85 -19.09
C GLY A 45 -10.38 -6.82 -17.59
N ALA A 46 -9.50 -6.12 -16.85
CA ALA A 46 -9.63 -5.96 -15.41
C ALA A 46 -10.89 -5.17 -15.04
N ILE A 47 -11.17 -4.06 -15.73
CA ILE A 47 -12.38 -3.25 -15.53
C ILE A 47 -13.64 -4.07 -15.82
N LYS A 48 -13.66 -4.84 -16.90
CA LYS A 48 -14.78 -5.72 -17.23
C LYS A 48 -15.02 -6.78 -16.16
N ALA A 49 -13.96 -7.47 -15.72
CA ALA A 49 -14.04 -8.48 -14.66
C ALA A 49 -14.55 -7.88 -13.33
N ALA A 50 -14.01 -6.74 -12.95
CA ALA A 50 -14.41 -6.04 -11.74
C ALA A 50 -15.86 -5.55 -11.82
N SER A 51 -16.32 -5.05 -12.97
CA SER A 51 -17.72 -4.65 -13.18
C SER A 51 -18.68 -5.84 -13.08
N MET A 52 -18.31 -7.01 -13.60
CA MET A 52 -19.10 -8.24 -13.51
C MET A 52 -19.17 -8.81 -12.09
N SER A 53 -18.18 -8.54 -11.25
CA SER A 53 -18.06 -9.05 -9.87
C SER A 53 -18.40 -8.00 -8.80
N GLY A 54 -18.73 -6.76 -9.17
CA GLY A 54 -18.98 -5.67 -8.21
C GLY A 54 -17.74 -5.26 -7.41
N LYS A 55 -16.53 -5.56 -7.93
CA LYS A 55 -15.25 -5.28 -7.27
C LYS A 55 -14.60 -4.02 -7.82
N ILE A 56 -13.60 -3.51 -7.10
CA ILE A 56 -12.71 -2.43 -7.59
C ILE A 56 -11.63 -2.97 -8.53
N VAL A 57 -11.02 -2.05 -9.27
CA VAL A 57 -9.77 -2.33 -10.01
C VAL A 57 -8.62 -1.58 -9.37
N MET A 58 -7.46 -2.23 -9.28
CA MET A 58 -6.18 -1.56 -9.07
C MET A 58 -5.37 -1.64 -10.35
N VAL A 59 -4.95 -0.50 -10.87
CA VAL A 59 -4.13 -0.44 -12.09
C VAL A 59 -2.70 -0.05 -11.74
N ASP A 60 -1.79 -0.90 -12.21
CA ASP A 60 -0.35 -0.72 -12.25
C ASP A 60 0.06 -0.71 -13.72
N SER A 61 0.24 0.46 -14.31
CA SER A 61 0.42 0.62 -15.75
C SER A 61 1.84 1.06 -16.09
N ILE A 62 2.62 0.12 -16.57
CA ILE A 62 3.95 0.32 -17.14
C ILE A 62 4.05 -0.49 -18.45
N PRO A 63 4.63 0.04 -19.50
CA PRO A 63 5.06 1.41 -19.75
C PRO A 63 3.94 2.33 -20.23
N ILE A 64 4.18 3.63 -20.19
CA ILE A 64 3.40 4.62 -20.94
C ILE A 64 3.91 4.61 -22.38
N VAL A 65 3.00 4.43 -23.32
CA VAL A 65 3.27 4.50 -24.76
C VAL A 65 2.39 5.59 -25.38
N PRO A 66 2.74 6.15 -26.54
CA PRO A 66 1.94 7.23 -27.14
C PRO A 66 0.46 6.89 -27.33
N GLU A 67 0.18 5.62 -27.71
CA GLU A 67 -1.17 5.10 -27.95
C GLU A 67 -1.93 4.79 -26.65
N ARG A 68 -1.25 4.85 -25.50
CA ARG A 68 -1.79 4.66 -24.17
C ARG A 68 -1.21 5.70 -23.23
N SER A 69 -1.68 6.92 -23.37
CA SER A 69 -1.22 8.05 -22.58
C SER A 69 -1.65 7.90 -21.10
N TYR A 70 -0.94 8.58 -20.20
CA TYR A 70 -1.27 8.53 -18.78
C TYR A 70 -2.66 9.11 -18.47
N PRO A 71 -3.09 10.24 -19.05
CA PRO A 71 -4.48 10.70 -18.89
C PRO A 71 -5.52 9.69 -19.38
N ASP A 72 -5.26 9.00 -20.49
CA ASP A 72 -6.20 7.99 -21.01
C ASP A 72 -6.33 6.78 -20.10
N ILE A 73 -5.23 6.39 -19.41
CA ILE A 73 -5.26 5.34 -18.37
C ILE A 73 -6.16 5.77 -17.23
N LEU A 74 -5.97 6.98 -16.71
CA LEU A 74 -6.77 7.49 -15.59
C LEU A 74 -8.25 7.64 -15.97
N ALA A 75 -8.53 8.15 -17.18
CA ALA A 75 -9.90 8.34 -17.68
C ALA A 75 -10.69 7.02 -17.82
N ARG A 76 -10.01 5.88 -17.99
CA ARG A 76 -10.67 4.55 -18.03
C ARG A 76 -11.09 4.04 -16.67
N LEU A 77 -10.42 4.47 -15.59
CA LEU A 77 -10.75 4.04 -14.24
C LEU A 77 -12.14 4.57 -13.83
N ARG A 78 -12.87 3.76 -13.08
CA ARG A 78 -14.18 4.13 -12.54
C ARG A 78 -14.00 4.84 -11.18
N PRO A 79 -14.99 5.61 -10.71
CA PRO A 79 -15.01 6.07 -9.33
C PRO A 79 -14.82 4.90 -8.35
N GLY A 80 -13.87 5.03 -7.42
CA GLY A 80 -13.47 3.98 -6.48
C GLY A 80 -12.35 3.05 -6.96
N ASP A 81 -12.02 3.05 -8.26
CA ASP A 81 -10.85 2.30 -8.74
C ASP A 81 -9.55 2.99 -8.29
N VAL A 82 -8.49 2.21 -8.20
CA VAL A 82 -7.20 2.62 -7.64
C VAL A 82 -6.12 2.66 -8.73
N HIS A 83 -5.45 3.80 -8.86
CA HIS A 83 -4.18 3.90 -9.57
C HIS A 83 -3.04 3.83 -8.56
N THR A 84 -2.24 2.73 -8.60
CA THR A 84 -1.07 2.57 -7.73
C THR A 84 0.22 3.08 -8.39
N HIS A 85 1.28 3.21 -7.62
CA HIS A 85 2.58 3.75 -8.05
C HIS A 85 2.54 5.21 -8.47
N VAL A 86 1.65 6.00 -7.89
CA VAL A 86 1.39 7.38 -8.33
C VAL A 86 2.65 8.23 -8.46
N PHE A 87 3.66 8.04 -7.60
CA PHE A 87 4.89 8.84 -7.62
C PHE A 87 6.04 8.21 -8.40
N ALA A 88 5.74 7.27 -9.31
CA ALA A 88 6.74 6.71 -10.20
C ALA A 88 7.23 7.72 -11.23
N GLN A 89 8.51 7.61 -11.60
CA GLN A 89 9.17 8.61 -12.45
C GLN A 89 8.59 8.76 -13.86
N GLN A 90 7.96 7.71 -14.38
CA GLN A 90 7.40 7.67 -15.73
C GLN A 90 6.06 8.39 -15.87
N PHE A 91 5.39 8.72 -14.78
CA PHE A 91 4.10 9.40 -14.84
C PHE A 91 4.28 10.91 -14.91
N PRO A 92 3.70 11.59 -15.90
CA PRO A 92 3.80 13.03 -16.06
C PRO A 92 2.80 13.74 -15.12
N LEU A 93 3.09 13.71 -13.80
CA LEU A 93 2.22 14.33 -12.78
C LEU A 93 2.26 15.86 -12.84
N MET A 94 3.34 16.41 -13.34
CA MET A 94 3.57 17.86 -13.47
C MET A 94 3.99 18.19 -14.91
N ASP A 95 3.74 19.42 -15.32
CA ASP A 95 4.22 19.99 -16.58
C ASP A 95 5.71 20.36 -16.50
N GLU A 96 6.25 20.90 -17.60
CA GLU A 96 7.64 21.36 -17.69
C GLU A 96 7.99 22.52 -16.74
N ASN A 97 6.98 23.24 -16.24
CA ASN A 97 7.13 24.31 -15.25
C ASN A 97 6.94 23.83 -13.82
N GLY A 98 6.79 22.52 -13.60
CA GLY A 98 6.56 21.92 -12.31
C GLY A 98 5.14 22.12 -11.76
N ARG A 99 4.17 22.50 -12.59
CA ARG A 99 2.76 22.65 -12.19
C ARG A 99 2.03 21.33 -12.33
N MET A 100 1.19 21.02 -11.35
CA MET A 100 0.34 19.84 -11.40
C MET A 100 -0.48 19.80 -12.69
N GLN A 101 -0.50 18.64 -13.31
CA GLN A 101 -1.34 18.40 -14.49
C GLN A 101 -2.83 18.44 -14.09
N PRO A 102 -3.66 19.21 -14.82
CA PRO A 102 -5.09 19.36 -14.46
C PRO A 102 -5.85 18.05 -14.37
N TYR A 103 -5.50 17.06 -15.19
CA TYR A 103 -6.17 15.74 -15.13
C TYR A 103 -5.98 15.02 -13.80
N MET A 104 -4.88 15.25 -13.07
CA MET A 104 -4.66 14.63 -11.76
C MET A 104 -5.75 15.03 -10.75
N LEU A 105 -6.09 16.32 -10.74
CA LEU A 105 -7.13 16.84 -9.86
C LEU A 105 -8.53 16.43 -10.34
N ALA A 106 -8.77 16.51 -11.66
CA ALA A 106 -10.05 16.13 -12.26
C ALA A 106 -10.38 14.65 -12.01
N GLU A 107 -9.41 13.75 -12.15
CA GLU A 107 -9.62 12.33 -11.93
C GLU A 107 -9.82 12.00 -10.44
N ARG A 108 -9.13 12.70 -9.54
CA ARG A 108 -9.40 12.61 -8.10
C ARG A 108 -10.82 13.08 -7.79
N GLU A 109 -11.25 14.21 -8.33
CA GLU A 109 -12.61 14.73 -8.13
C GLU A 109 -13.66 13.76 -8.68
N ARG A 110 -13.35 13.08 -9.77
CA ARG A 110 -14.21 12.02 -10.34
C ARG A 110 -14.26 10.76 -9.44
N GLY A 111 -13.36 10.62 -8.47
CA GLY A 111 -13.33 9.53 -7.49
C GLY A 111 -12.30 8.44 -7.77
N VAL A 112 -11.32 8.67 -8.63
CA VAL A 112 -10.16 7.78 -8.78
C VAL A 112 -9.26 7.93 -7.55
N HIS A 113 -8.89 6.81 -6.93
CA HIS A 113 -7.99 6.79 -5.79
C HIS A 113 -6.53 6.63 -6.23
N PHE A 114 -5.63 7.36 -5.58
CA PHE A 114 -4.19 7.32 -5.87
C PHE A 114 -3.44 6.68 -4.72
N ASP A 115 -2.81 5.54 -5.00
CA ASP A 115 -2.03 4.76 -4.04
C ASP A 115 -0.53 4.92 -4.28
N VAL A 116 0.26 4.87 -3.21
CA VAL A 116 1.71 5.03 -3.27
C VAL A 116 2.38 3.86 -3.97
N GLY A 117 2.08 2.61 -3.58
CA GLY A 117 2.71 1.43 -4.13
C GLY A 117 4.23 1.60 -4.27
N HIS A 118 4.94 1.83 -3.18
CA HIS A 118 6.32 2.33 -3.20
C HIS A 118 7.25 1.56 -4.15
N GLY A 119 7.22 0.21 -4.12
CA GLY A 119 8.02 -0.65 -4.97
C GLY A 119 9.54 -0.42 -4.87
N SER A 120 10.27 -0.97 -5.84
CA SER A 120 11.70 -0.74 -6.02
C SER A 120 12.03 0.39 -7.00
N GLY A 121 11.04 0.85 -7.80
CA GLY A 121 11.19 1.86 -8.84
C GLY A 121 10.13 2.96 -8.84
N SER A 122 9.11 2.86 -7.97
CA SER A 122 7.85 3.60 -8.15
C SER A 122 7.64 4.74 -7.15
N PHE A 123 8.67 5.14 -6.41
CA PHE A 123 8.59 6.29 -5.51
C PHE A 123 9.80 7.21 -5.66
N TRP A 124 9.55 8.46 -6.09
CA TRP A 124 10.57 9.48 -6.31
C TRP A 124 10.22 10.75 -5.57
N PHE A 125 11.13 11.24 -4.69
CA PHE A 125 10.89 12.48 -3.93
C PHE A 125 10.59 13.68 -4.82
N ARG A 126 11.23 13.79 -5.98
CA ARG A 126 10.94 14.88 -6.93
C ARG A 126 9.48 14.90 -7.40
N GLN A 127 8.85 13.73 -7.52
CA GLN A 127 7.42 13.61 -7.85
C GLN A 127 6.57 13.91 -6.62
N ALA A 128 6.81 13.20 -5.52
CA ALA A 128 6.00 13.31 -4.31
C ALA A 128 6.03 14.73 -3.72
N VAL A 129 7.21 15.32 -3.51
CA VAL A 129 7.36 16.66 -2.94
C VAL A 129 6.76 17.73 -3.86
N GLY A 130 6.96 17.62 -5.18
CA GLY A 130 6.36 18.53 -6.15
C GLY A 130 4.83 18.52 -6.10
N CYS A 131 4.23 17.34 -5.97
CA CYS A 131 2.79 17.16 -5.79
C CYS A 131 2.30 17.72 -4.44
N PHE A 132 3.01 17.44 -3.35
CA PHE A 132 2.64 17.89 -2.00
C PHE A 132 2.62 19.40 -1.87
N ASN A 133 3.60 20.08 -2.44
CA ASN A 133 3.66 21.54 -2.44
C ASN A 133 2.47 22.20 -3.16
N GLN A 134 1.72 21.42 -3.94
CA GLN A 134 0.52 21.85 -4.66
C GLN A 134 -0.78 21.20 -4.09
N GLY A 135 -0.70 20.65 -2.88
CA GLY A 135 -1.87 20.11 -2.18
C GLY A 135 -2.32 18.71 -2.65
N PHE A 136 -1.51 18.01 -3.46
CA PHE A 136 -1.85 16.67 -3.90
C PHE A 136 -1.14 15.60 -3.03
N TRP A 137 -1.92 14.96 -2.16
CA TRP A 137 -1.50 13.86 -1.30
C TRP A 137 -2.05 12.53 -1.83
N PRO A 138 -1.40 11.38 -1.63
CA PRO A 138 -1.98 10.08 -2.01
C PRO A 138 -3.18 9.76 -1.12
N ASP A 139 -4.12 8.95 -1.61
CA ASP A 139 -5.27 8.50 -0.82
C ASP A 139 -4.87 7.36 0.12
N THR A 140 -3.96 6.49 -0.32
CA THR A 140 -3.40 5.40 0.48
C THR A 140 -1.88 5.35 0.39
N ILE A 141 -1.24 4.86 1.44
CA ILE A 141 0.21 4.64 1.52
C ILE A 141 0.47 3.15 1.65
N SER A 142 1.11 2.58 0.65
CA SER A 142 1.44 1.16 0.58
C SER A 142 2.88 0.93 0.15
N THR A 143 3.38 -0.28 0.33
CA THR A 143 4.81 -0.59 0.16
C THR A 143 5.15 -1.25 -1.15
N ASP A 144 4.25 -2.03 -1.74
CA ASP A 144 4.60 -3.00 -2.78
C ASP A 144 5.88 -3.78 -2.38
N LEU A 145 5.88 -4.32 -1.14
CA LEU A 145 7.08 -4.94 -0.56
C LEU A 145 7.38 -6.28 -1.23
N HIS A 146 8.61 -6.43 -1.70
CA HIS A 146 9.11 -7.64 -2.32
C HIS A 146 10.63 -7.77 -2.10
N HIS A 147 11.23 -8.90 -2.54
CA HIS A 147 12.62 -9.23 -2.27
C HIS A 147 13.65 -8.17 -2.72
N GLN A 148 13.32 -7.35 -3.73
CA GLN A 148 14.23 -6.32 -4.25
C GLN A 148 14.17 -4.99 -3.48
N ASN A 149 13.19 -4.79 -2.60
CA ASN A 149 13.02 -3.53 -1.88
C ASN A 149 12.92 -3.67 -0.35
N VAL A 150 12.94 -4.90 0.17
CA VAL A 150 12.90 -5.17 1.62
C VAL A 150 14.17 -4.71 2.35
N THR A 151 15.30 -4.58 1.65
CA THR A 151 16.54 -4.02 2.18
C THR A 151 16.77 -2.56 1.79
N GLY A 152 15.84 -1.98 1.05
CA GLY A 152 15.78 -0.61 0.52
C GLY A 152 15.29 -0.62 -0.92
N PRO A 153 14.55 0.41 -1.36
CA PRO A 153 14.21 1.67 -0.69
C PRO A 153 12.91 1.63 0.12
N ALA A 154 12.09 0.56 0.10
CA ALA A 154 10.84 0.50 0.86
C ALA A 154 11.03 0.03 2.31
N ILE A 155 11.84 -0.99 2.54
CA ILE A 155 12.16 -1.62 3.83
C ILE A 155 10.92 -2.24 4.50
N ASP A 156 10.00 -1.43 4.99
CA ASP A 156 8.72 -1.81 5.59
C ASP A 156 7.71 -0.66 5.49
N LEU A 157 6.47 -0.92 5.93
CA LEU A 157 5.41 0.10 5.87
C LEU A 157 5.70 1.31 6.76
N LEU A 158 6.30 1.13 7.94
CA LEU A 158 6.59 2.23 8.85
C LEU A 158 7.71 3.13 8.30
N TYR A 159 8.69 2.56 7.60
CA TYR A 159 9.71 3.33 6.90
C TYR A 159 9.10 4.15 5.76
N VAL A 160 8.20 3.56 4.97
CA VAL A 160 7.48 4.30 3.92
C VAL A 160 6.61 5.39 4.53
N ALA A 161 5.81 5.09 5.56
CA ALA A 161 4.99 6.05 6.28
C ALA A 161 5.80 7.21 6.87
N SER A 162 7.00 6.92 7.40
CA SER A 162 7.90 7.93 7.94
C SER A 162 8.43 8.91 6.89
N LYS A 163 8.51 8.52 5.60
CA LYS A 163 8.83 9.45 4.51
C LYS A 163 7.78 10.53 4.36
N PHE A 164 6.51 10.18 4.55
CA PHE A 164 5.40 11.13 4.46
C PHE A 164 5.41 12.11 5.63
N LEU A 165 5.77 11.67 6.84
CA LEU A 165 6.05 12.58 7.96
C LEU A 165 7.20 13.52 7.62
N ALA A 166 8.29 13.00 7.06
CA ALA A 166 9.45 13.79 6.67
C ALA A 166 9.14 14.82 5.56
N MET A 167 8.13 14.56 4.73
CA MET A 167 7.61 15.51 3.73
C MET A 167 6.58 16.48 4.28
N GLY A 168 6.23 16.40 5.58
CA GLY A 168 5.34 17.34 6.26
C GLY A 168 3.88 16.91 6.37
N MET A 169 3.55 15.65 6.04
CA MET A 169 2.20 15.13 6.29
C MET A 169 1.95 15.00 7.80
N PRO A 170 0.83 15.49 8.35
CA PRO A 170 0.50 15.29 9.76
C PRO A 170 0.42 13.80 10.12
N LEU A 171 0.85 13.45 11.34
CA LEU A 171 0.87 12.05 11.81
C LEU A 171 -0.49 11.37 11.67
N GLN A 172 -1.57 12.05 12.03
CA GLN A 172 -2.93 11.50 11.91
C GLN A 172 -3.29 11.16 10.47
N ASP A 173 -2.88 12.00 9.52
CA ASP A 173 -3.11 11.79 8.10
C ASP A 173 -2.29 10.61 7.55
N VAL A 174 -1.05 10.44 8.04
CA VAL A 174 -0.23 9.27 7.70
C VAL A 174 -0.89 8.00 8.22
N LEU A 175 -1.27 7.98 9.51
CA LEU A 175 -1.92 6.81 10.12
C LEU A 175 -3.23 6.46 9.41
N TYR A 176 -4.06 7.44 9.10
CA TYR A 176 -5.29 7.23 8.34
C TYR A 176 -5.03 6.54 7.00
N ARG A 177 -3.99 6.98 6.25
CA ARG A 177 -3.65 6.47 4.92
C ARG A 177 -2.95 5.11 4.92
N VAL A 178 -2.50 4.62 6.07
CA VAL A 178 -1.95 3.25 6.20
C VAL A 178 -2.93 2.29 6.89
N THR A 179 -4.09 2.76 7.37
CA THR A 179 -5.07 1.94 8.11
C THR A 179 -6.48 2.08 7.54
N ARG A 180 -7.16 3.16 7.88
CA ARG A 180 -8.59 3.34 7.54
C ARG A 180 -8.82 3.56 6.05
N ALA A 181 -8.03 4.39 5.41
CA ALA A 181 -8.20 4.69 3.99
C ALA A 181 -8.07 3.44 3.09
N PRO A 182 -7.03 2.58 3.23
CA PRO A 182 -6.96 1.35 2.44
C PRO A 182 -8.12 0.38 2.74
N ALA A 183 -8.59 0.28 3.98
CA ALA A 183 -9.75 -0.54 4.32
C ALA A 183 -11.02 -0.07 3.58
N LEU A 184 -11.26 1.24 3.55
CA LEU A 184 -12.38 1.83 2.81
C LEU A 184 -12.23 1.65 1.30
N SER A 185 -11.02 1.80 0.75
CA SER A 185 -10.74 1.62 -0.68
C SER A 185 -11.04 0.21 -1.18
N ILE A 186 -10.93 -0.80 -0.33
CA ILE A 186 -11.25 -2.20 -0.66
C ILE A 186 -12.65 -2.62 -0.18
N HIS A 187 -13.49 -1.66 0.20
CA HIS A 187 -14.87 -1.87 0.69
C HIS A 187 -14.95 -2.77 1.95
N ARG A 188 -13.97 -2.68 2.85
CA ARG A 188 -13.93 -3.41 4.12
C ARG A 188 -13.99 -2.41 5.30
N PRO A 189 -15.16 -1.74 5.50
CA PRO A 189 -15.28 -0.69 6.53
C PRO A 189 -15.16 -1.22 7.96
N GLU A 190 -15.22 -2.51 8.18
CA GLU A 190 -14.99 -3.15 9.48
C GLU A 190 -13.51 -3.23 9.87
N LEU A 191 -12.59 -2.96 8.91
CA LEU A 191 -11.13 -2.98 9.13
C LEU A 191 -10.57 -1.56 9.32
N GLY A 192 -9.35 -1.49 9.83
CA GLY A 192 -8.61 -0.24 9.99
C GLY A 192 -9.23 0.74 10.98
N THR A 193 -9.98 0.25 11.97
CA THR A 193 -10.65 1.03 13.03
C THR A 193 -10.38 0.41 14.40
N LEU A 194 -10.46 1.25 15.44
CA LEU A 194 -10.40 0.85 16.86
C LEU A 194 -11.78 0.99 17.53
N ASP A 195 -12.85 1.01 16.76
CA ASP A 195 -14.21 1.10 17.29
C ASP A 195 -14.54 -0.12 18.16
N VAL A 196 -15.43 0.07 19.13
CA VAL A 196 -15.90 -1.01 20.00
C VAL A 196 -16.62 -2.07 19.14
N GLY A 197 -16.14 -3.30 19.26
CA GLY A 197 -16.65 -4.43 18.45
C GLY A 197 -15.86 -4.73 17.18
N ALA A 198 -14.88 -3.88 16.81
CA ALA A 198 -13.94 -4.19 15.75
C ALA A 198 -12.97 -5.30 16.18
N CYS A 199 -12.35 -5.98 15.19
CA CYS A 199 -11.27 -6.92 15.44
C CYS A 199 -10.09 -6.19 16.12
N ALA A 200 -9.57 -6.78 17.20
CA ALA A 200 -8.47 -6.20 17.96
C ALA A 200 -7.10 -6.45 17.29
N ASP A 201 -6.98 -6.10 16.02
CA ASP A 201 -5.73 -6.08 15.26
C ASP A 201 -5.10 -4.68 15.41
N ILE A 202 -4.14 -4.56 16.35
CA ILE A 202 -3.65 -3.27 16.81
C ILE A 202 -2.13 -3.22 16.68
N ALA A 203 -1.62 -2.16 16.05
CA ALA A 203 -0.21 -1.79 16.10
C ALA A 203 -0.01 -0.63 17.06
N VAL A 204 0.82 -0.84 18.09
CA VAL A 204 1.28 0.22 18.99
C VAL A 204 2.56 0.81 18.42
N LEU A 205 2.52 2.09 18.10
CA LEU A 205 3.62 2.76 17.43
C LEU A 205 4.23 3.84 18.33
N ARG A 206 5.51 4.10 18.12
CA ARG A 206 6.24 5.22 18.69
C ARG A 206 6.75 6.09 17.55
N ASN A 207 6.52 7.40 17.62
CA ASN A 207 7.23 8.36 16.79
C ASN A 207 8.53 8.75 17.50
N ARG A 208 9.65 8.17 17.06
CA ARG A 208 10.95 8.51 17.61
C ARG A 208 11.45 9.81 17.00
N GLU A 209 11.75 10.78 17.86
CA GLU A 209 12.38 12.04 17.46
C GLU A 209 13.87 11.87 17.17
N GLY A 210 14.38 12.61 16.20
CA GLY A 210 15.79 12.57 15.77
C GLY A 210 15.95 12.91 14.30
N LYS A 211 17.18 12.88 13.79
CA LYS A 211 17.47 13.07 12.36
C LYS A 211 17.61 11.73 11.66
N PHE A 212 16.70 11.44 10.72
CA PHE A 212 16.65 10.20 9.98
C PHE A 212 16.75 10.46 8.48
N GLY A 213 17.52 9.62 7.79
CA GLY A 213 17.61 9.65 6.33
C GLY A 213 16.64 8.66 5.71
N TYR A 214 15.90 9.12 4.69
CA TYR A 214 14.98 8.31 3.90
C TYR A 214 15.44 8.30 2.45
N MET A 215 15.51 7.13 1.82
CA MET A 215 15.91 7.00 0.43
C MET A 215 14.69 6.84 -0.49
N ASP A 216 14.78 7.35 -1.72
CA ASP A 216 13.82 7.04 -2.78
C ASP A 216 14.37 5.99 -3.76
N CYS A 217 13.57 5.66 -4.77
CA CYS A 217 13.97 4.69 -5.79
C CYS A 217 15.02 5.25 -6.79
N GLY A 218 15.22 6.55 -6.82
CA GLY A 218 16.19 7.23 -7.69
C GLY A 218 17.57 7.44 -7.05
N GLY A 219 17.76 6.97 -5.80
CA GLY A 219 19.03 7.17 -5.07
C GLY A 219 19.12 8.54 -4.38
N ALA A 220 18.02 9.26 -4.24
CA ALA A 220 17.98 10.50 -3.50
C ALA A 220 17.66 10.27 -2.02
N ARG A 221 18.09 11.22 -1.18
CA ARG A 221 17.86 11.20 0.27
C ARG A 221 17.03 12.41 0.69
N LEU A 222 16.00 12.15 1.50
CA LEU A 222 15.31 13.15 2.30
C LEU A 222 15.64 12.97 3.78
N THR A 223 15.82 14.07 4.51
CA THR A 223 16.03 14.03 5.97
C THR A 223 14.73 14.43 6.66
N GLY A 224 14.30 13.62 7.63
CA GLY A 224 13.17 13.91 8.51
C GLY A 224 13.59 13.93 9.98
N GLU A 225 12.71 14.49 10.82
CA GLU A 225 12.94 14.66 12.27
C GLU A 225 12.21 13.58 13.11
N GLY A 226 11.46 12.70 12.47
CA GLY A 226 10.72 11.61 13.12
C GLY A 226 10.83 10.32 12.36
N LYS A 227 10.70 9.19 13.10
CA LYS A 227 10.66 7.82 12.56
C LYS A 227 9.62 7.01 13.32
N LEU A 228 8.69 6.41 12.59
CA LEU A 228 7.74 5.47 13.18
C LEU A 228 8.42 4.13 13.46
N GLU A 229 8.21 3.62 14.66
CA GLU A 229 8.70 2.31 15.10
C GLU A 229 7.55 1.52 15.72
N CYS A 230 7.49 0.22 15.45
CA CYS A 230 6.52 -0.68 16.07
C CYS A 230 7.00 -1.01 17.50
N VAL A 231 6.14 -0.79 18.47
CA VAL A 231 6.39 -1.12 19.87
C VAL A 231 5.79 -2.48 20.21
N ALA A 232 4.57 -2.74 19.73
CA ALA A 232 3.90 -4.02 19.89
C ALA A 232 2.85 -4.20 18.78
N THR A 233 2.53 -5.44 18.47
CA THR A 233 1.41 -5.80 17.59
C THR A 233 0.53 -6.81 18.28
N LEU A 234 -0.79 -6.54 18.24
CA LEU A 234 -1.81 -7.48 18.67
C LEU A 234 -2.58 -7.97 17.44
N ARG A 235 -2.92 -9.25 17.43
CA ARG A 235 -3.84 -9.88 16.48
C ARG A 235 -4.97 -10.52 17.25
N GLU A 236 -6.20 -10.15 16.94
CA GLU A 236 -7.39 -10.65 17.66
C GLU A 236 -7.29 -10.47 19.19
N GLY A 237 -6.57 -9.44 19.64
CA GLY A 237 -6.32 -9.14 21.05
C GLY A 237 -5.11 -9.84 21.67
N GLU A 238 -4.50 -10.80 20.98
CA GLU A 238 -3.29 -11.50 21.43
C GLU A 238 -2.02 -10.80 20.98
N VAL A 239 -1.04 -10.65 21.87
CA VAL A 239 0.25 -10.04 21.54
C VAL A 239 1.05 -11.00 20.66
N VAL A 240 1.33 -10.58 19.41
CA VAL A 240 2.08 -11.39 18.42
C VAL A 240 3.47 -10.83 18.12
N PHE A 241 3.75 -9.59 18.51
CA PHE A 241 5.05 -8.95 18.38
C PHE A 241 5.27 -8.01 19.55
N ASP A 242 6.36 -8.22 20.28
CA ASP A 242 6.76 -7.42 21.45
C ASP A 242 8.28 -7.50 21.61
N PRO A 243 9.06 -6.73 20.86
CA PRO A 243 10.52 -6.84 20.83
C PRO A 243 11.20 -6.40 22.12
N GLU A 244 10.50 -5.63 22.95
CA GLU A 244 11.00 -5.18 24.27
C GLU A 244 10.41 -5.99 25.44
N ALA A 245 9.69 -7.10 25.13
CA ALA A 245 9.07 -8.02 26.10
C ALA A 245 8.20 -7.31 27.17
N ARG A 246 7.51 -6.21 26.77
CA ARG A 246 6.68 -5.40 27.69
C ARG A 246 5.47 -6.14 28.23
N SER A 247 4.99 -7.12 27.48
CA SER A 247 3.88 -8.00 27.86
C SER A 247 4.32 -9.15 28.79
N MET A 248 5.62 -9.35 28.98
CA MET A 248 6.17 -10.42 29.82
C MET A 248 6.39 -9.91 31.24
N PRO A 249 6.20 -10.76 32.28
CA PRO A 249 6.62 -10.44 33.62
C PRO A 249 8.15 -10.39 33.70
N ASP A 250 8.68 -9.59 34.64
CA ASP A 250 10.10 -9.71 35.00
C ASP A 250 10.42 -11.18 35.33
N TRP A 251 11.61 -11.66 34.95
CA TRP A 251 11.99 -13.06 35.13
C TRP A 251 11.89 -13.54 36.56
N GLN A 252 12.10 -12.64 37.53
CA GLN A 252 11.98 -12.94 38.97
C GLN A 252 10.52 -13.19 39.38
N ASN A 253 9.56 -12.66 38.63
CA ASN A 253 8.12 -12.81 38.84
C ASN A 253 7.47 -13.75 37.84
N ALA A 254 8.28 -14.51 37.09
CA ALA A 254 7.78 -15.44 36.08
C ALA A 254 6.89 -16.54 36.71
N PRO A 255 5.87 -17.02 35.98
CA PRO A 255 4.94 -18.01 36.50
C PRO A 255 5.60 -19.34 36.83
N ALA A 256 4.99 -20.12 37.74
CA ALA A 256 5.55 -21.38 38.28
C ALA A 256 6.13 -22.34 37.22
N PRO A 257 5.56 -22.51 36.02
CA PRO A 257 6.15 -23.35 34.96
C PRO A 257 7.55 -22.92 34.52
N TYR A 258 7.88 -21.64 34.61
CA TYR A 258 9.21 -21.15 34.26
C TYR A 258 10.31 -21.74 35.15
N TRP A 259 10.00 -22.02 36.43
CA TRP A 259 10.94 -22.48 37.43
C TRP A 259 11.08 -24.01 37.44
N THR A 260 10.34 -24.72 36.59
CA THR A 260 10.39 -26.19 36.54
C THR A 260 11.65 -26.67 35.84
N ALA A 261 12.44 -27.50 36.49
CA ALA A 261 13.68 -28.05 35.95
C ALA A 261 13.44 -28.84 34.63
N PRO A 262 14.34 -28.71 33.64
CA PRO A 262 14.26 -29.44 32.39
C PRO A 262 14.22 -30.95 32.61
N GLY A 263 13.19 -31.64 32.13
CA GLY A 263 13.08 -33.10 32.11
C GLY A 263 11.99 -33.70 32.99
N THR A 264 11.28 -32.92 33.81
CA THR A 264 10.29 -33.47 34.76
C THR A 264 8.87 -33.56 34.22
N THR A 265 8.42 -32.67 33.40
CA THR A 265 7.22 -32.75 32.54
C THR A 265 7.25 -31.60 31.56
N ARG A 266 7.45 -31.88 30.28
CA ARG A 266 7.57 -30.83 29.30
C ARG A 266 6.45 -30.81 28.31
N SER A 267 5.80 -29.67 28.21
CA SER A 267 5.43 -29.15 26.94
C SER A 267 6.23 -27.83 26.74
N TRP A 268 7.24 -27.82 25.90
CA TRP A 268 7.71 -26.61 25.30
C TRP A 268 6.66 -26.21 24.27
N THR A 269 5.63 -25.55 24.69
CA THR A 269 4.79 -24.79 23.77
C THR A 269 5.37 -23.38 23.73
N LEU A 270 6.44 -23.26 22.99
CA LEU A 270 6.81 -21.97 22.42
C LEU A 270 5.70 -21.67 21.42
N TRP A 271 4.81 -20.73 21.77
CA TRP A 271 3.79 -20.15 20.90
C TRP A 271 2.75 -21.16 20.37
N LYS A 272 1.56 -21.12 20.93
CA LYS A 272 0.35 -21.57 20.24
C LYS A 272 -0.11 -20.51 19.25
#